data_0567dfca2ee2fd0a8ea325170219864c
#
_entry.id   0567dfca2ee2fd0a8ea325170219864c
#
_cell.length_a   1.000
_cell.length_b   1.000
_cell.length_c   1.000
_cell.angle_alpha   90.00
_cell.angle_beta   90.00
_cell.angle_gamma   90.00
#
_symmetry.space_group_name_H-M   'P 1'
#
loop_
_entity.id
_entity.type
_entity.pdbx_description
1 polymer ?
#
loop_
_entity_poly.entity_id
_entity_poly.type
_entity_poly.pdbx_seq_one_letter_code
_entity_poly.pdbx_strand_id
1 'polypeptide(L)'
;MEYVNFTNVRKLDCSDNELTELPVAGFFTNLEEIDFSNNQLTGRIELNKCKKLRILKGSGNMLEEVAFENSVLESVDLSNNQLTRFQCSYNTSTLKSVNVANNLLSESSGFSCSDNAVLTDWNVSNNNLKYVYLHSTPMLENYNVSGNPLVELTLFGAGYGTALKTLDASNTALSSLDISGNMSLQSLNVMGCATLTKIFAGTLDVEAINIEKESYTIIETSTIVDAIKDNAFREFLIETYGSNGGITHEDADRVTDLELIADNAAEVKSLAGIEYFRNLKTLKVSGLESLDDTNLAVGNINLTSVDISLVKGLTAIDCNGLQSLTTFSLVVTGAAGTLVGPKRVELDKCPKIESVTVKDCR
;
A
#
# COMPACT_ATOMS: atom_id res chain seq x y z
N MET A 1 31.14 10.63 -39.42
CA MET A 1 31.15 10.01 -38.07
C MET A 1 30.65 8.61 -38.22
N GLU A 2 31.48 7.61 -37.93
CA GLU A 2 30.99 6.22 -37.84
C GLU A 2 30.03 6.14 -36.64
N TYR A 3 28.81 5.75 -36.88
CA TYR A 3 27.83 5.50 -35.81
C TYR A 3 28.26 4.24 -35.07
N VAL A 4 28.85 4.38 -33.92
CA VAL A 4 29.14 3.25 -33.03
C VAL A 4 27.81 2.63 -32.61
N ASN A 5 27.62 1.36 -32.86
CA ASN A 5 26.42 0.63 -32.52
C ASN A 5 26.55 0.07 -31.07
N PHE A 6 25.81 0.60 -30.13
CA PHE A 6 25.84 0.20 -28.71
C PHE A 6 24.75 -0.80 -28.35
N THR A 7 24.17 -1.51 -29.33
CA THR A 7 23.05 -2.45 -29.08
C THR A 7 23.39 -3.60 -28.12
N ASN A 8 24.66 -3.91 -27.89
CA ASN A 8 25.10 -4.96 -26.97
C ASN A 8 25.34 -4.46 -25.52
N VAL A 9 25.30 -3.15 -25.31
CA VAL A 9 25.53 -2.58 -23.98
C VAL A 9 24.29 -2.82 -23.10
N ARG A 10 24.51 -3.45 -21.96
CA ARG A 10 23.47 -3.71 -20.94
C ARG A 10 23.61 -2.82 -19.75
N LYS A 11 24.82 -2.38 -19.42
CA LYS A 11 25.10 -1.46 -18.31
C LYS A 11 25.94 -0.31 -18.81
N LEU A 12 25.50 0.89 -18.49
CA LEU A 12 26.21 2.14 -18.73
C LEU A 12 26.38 2.86 -17.39
N ASP A 13 27.61 3.09 -17.01
CA ASP A 13 27.95 3.92 -15.86
C ASP A 13 28.82 5.09 -16.37
N CYS A 14 28.28 6.27 -16.25
CA CYS A 14 28.94 7.53 -16.56
C CYS A 14 28.74 8.55 -15.43
N SER A 15 28.53 8.05 -14.21
CA SER A 15 28.41 8.86 -13.01
C SER A 15 29.69 9.64 -12.69
N ASP A 16 29.56 10.65 -11.82
CA ASP A 16 30.67 11.44 -11.30
C ASP A 16 31.56 12.09 -12.40
N ASN A 17 30.92 12.71 -13.39
CA ASN A 17 31.56 13.39 -14.50
C ASN A 17 31.03 14.84 -14.67
N GLU A 18 31.43 15.51 -15.72
CA GLU A 18 30.99 16.86 -16.07
C GLU A 18 30.10 16.85 -17.33
N LEU A 19 29.33 15.79 -17.54
CA LEU A 19 28.49 15.65 -18.72
C LEU A 19 27.36 16.67 -18.70
N THR A 20 27.19 17.38 -19.81
CA THR A 20 26.08 18.33 -20.02
C THR A 20 24.99 17.72 -20.91
N GLU A 21 25.30 16.64 -21.63
CA GLU A 21 24.37 15.91 -22.47
C GLU A 21 24.58 14.41 -22.33
N LEU A 22 23.51 13.63 -22.40
CA LEU A 22 23.56 12.17 -22.37
C LEU A 22 23.19 11.62 -23.75
N PRO A 23 24.14 11.05 -24.51
CA PRO A 23 23.89 10.56 -25.86
C PRO A 23 23.17 9.20 -25.88
N VAL A 24 22.02 9.09 -25.21
CA VAL A 24 21.28 7.81 -25.07
C VAL A 24 20.19 7.61 -26.11
N ALA A 25 19.77 8.65 -26.81
CA ALA A 25 18.64 8.59 -27.72
C ALA A 25 18.85 7.58 -28.85
N GLY A 26 18.28 6.39 -28.72
CA GLY A 26 18.16 5.41 -29.79
C GLY A 26 19.32 4.43 -29.98
N PHE A 27 20.41 4.53 -29.20
CA PHE A 27 21.59 3.68 -29.38
C PHE A 27 21.64 2.48 -28.44
N PHE A 28 20.96 2.54 -27.26
CA PHE A 28 21.08 1.55 -26.19
C PHE A 28 19.80 0.72 -26.01
N THR A 29 19.37 0.01 -27.03
CA THR A 29 18.10 -0.75 -27.01
C THR A 29 18.08 -1.95 -26.07
N ASN A 30 19.24 -2.44 -25.62
CA ASN A 30 19.39 -3.55 -24.69
C ASN A 30 19.88 -3.14 -23.31
N LEU A 31 19.86 -1.83 -23.00
CA LEU A 31 20.28 -1.31 -21.71
C LEU A 31 19.36 -1.80 -20.58
N GLU A 32 19.95 -2.40 -19.56
CA GLU A 32 19.30 -2.91 -18.36
C GLU A 32 19.56 -2.01 -17.15
N GLU A 33 20.75 -1.38 -17.11
CA GLU A 33 21.14 -0.47 -16.04
C GLU A 33 21.80 0.78 -16.63
N ILE A 34 21.45 1.94 -16.08
CA ILE A 34 22.10 3.21 -16.38
C ILE A 34 22.36 3.99 -15.09
N ASP A 35 23.58 4.52 -14.96
CA ASP A 35 23.97 5.46 -13.93
C ASP A 35 24.63 6.68 -14.57
N PHE A 36 23.99 7.83 -14.46
CA PHE A 36 24.50 9.14 -14.87
C PHE A 36 24.47 10.16 -13.73
N SER A 37 24.47 9.65 -12.50
CA SER A 37 24.44 10.48 -11.30
C SER A 37 25.62 11.44 -11.23
N ASN A 38 25.46 12.57 -10.54
CA ASN A 38 26.49 13.57 -10.28
C ASN A 38 27.16 14.07 -11.57
N ASN A 39 26.37 14.65 -12.46
CA ASN A 39 26.78 15.31 -13.68
C ASN A 39 26.18 16.73 -13.78
N GLN A 40 26.28 17.37 -14.93
CA GLN A 40 25.73 18.70 -15.21
C GLN A 40 24.59 18.62 -16.26
N LEU A 41 23.84 17.51 -16.27
CA LEU A 41 22.75 17.27 -17.22
C LEU A 41 21.58 18.19 -16.91
N THR A 42 20.98 18.77 -17.97
CA THR A 42 19.87 19.73 -17.86
C THR A 42 18.68 19.31 -18.73
N GLY A 43 17.52 19.92 -18.47
CA GLY A 43 16.32 19.76 -19.28
C GLY A 43 15.73 18.35 -19.24
N ARG A 44 15.44 17.78 -20.42
CA ARG A 44 14.74 16.48 -20.55
C ARG A 44 15.64 15.40 -21.12
N ILE A 45 15.62 14.23 -20.48
CA ILE A 45 16.25 13.00 -20.97
C ILE A 45 15.17 12.02 -21.43
N GLU A 46 15.38 11.41 -22.60
CA GLU A 46 14.48 10.40 -23.16
C GLU A 46 15.12 9.00 -23.14
N LEU A 47 14.56 8.10 -22.34
CA LEU A 47 14.94 6.68 -22.23
C LEU A 47 13.86 5.75 -22.80
N ASN A 48 12.88 6.28 -23.52
CA ASN A 48 11.71 5.53 -24.04
C ASN A 48 12.07 4.34 -24.94
N LYS A 49 13.28 4.31 -25.50
CA LYS A 49 13.77 3.20 -26.32
C LYS A 49 14.48 2.11 -25.50
N CYS A 50 14.80 2.38 -24.26
CA CYS A 50 15.47 1.44 -23.34
C CYS A 50 14.46 0.49 -22.70
N LYS A 51 13.80 -0.34 -23.51
CA LYS A 51 12.66 -1.19 -23.07
C LYS A 51 13.02 -2.27 -22.04
N LYS A 52 14.32 -2.55 -21.84
CA LYS A 52 14.83 -3.54 -20.88
C LYS A 52 15.40 -2.90 -19.64
N LEU A 53 15.28 -1.57 -19.49
CA LEU A 53 15.83 -0.82 -18.37
C LEU A 53 15.16 -1.23 -17.07
N ARG A 54 15.97 -1.69 -16.11
CA ARG A 54 15.56 -2.13 -14.77
C ARG A 54 16.04 -1.19 -13.68
N ILE A 55 17.25 -0.64 -13.82
CA ILE A 55 17.85 0.26 -12.84
C ILE A 55 18.17 1.58 -13.51
N LEU A 56 17.59 2.65 -12.97
CA LEU A 56 17.79 4.03 -13.42
C LEU A 56 18.35 4.86 -12.27
N LYS A 57 19.57 5.35 -12.42
CA LYS A 57 20.20 6.28 -11.50
C LYS A 57 20.62 7.55 -12.23
N GLY A 58 20.18 8.68 -11.74
CA GLY A 58 20.45 9.98 -12.33
C GLY A 58 20.38 11.10 -11.31
N SER A 59 20.66 10.78 -10.03
CA SER A 59 20.65 11.77 -8.95
C SER A 59 21.76 12.83 -9.12
N GLY A 60 21.57 14.01 -8.52
CA GLY A 60 22.61 15.06 -8.53
C GLY A 60 22.89 15.67 -9.90
N ASN A 61 21.83 16.06 -10.61
CA ASN A 61 21.88 16.77 -11.90
C ASN A 61 20.95 18.00 -11.86
N MET A 62 20.65 18.59 -12.99
CA MET A 62 19.72 19.71 -13.15
C MET A 62 18.59 19.37 -14.12
N LEU A 63 18.09 18.12 -14.05
CA LEU A 63 17.08 17.60 -14.97
C LEU A 63 15.69 18.12 -14.61
N GLU A 64 14.90 18.48 -15.61
CA GLU A 64 13.50 18.91 -15.48
C GLU A 64 12.51 17.77 -15.73
N GLU A 65 12.89 16.79 -16.55
CA GLU A 65 12.06 15.60 -16.89
C GLU A 65 12.94 14.43 -17.32
N VAL A 66 12.54 13.21 -16.93
CA VAL A 66 13.08 11.96 -17.47
C VAL A 66 11.93 11.09 -17.96
N ALA A 67 11.93 10.75 -19.25
CA ALA A 67 10.91 9.92 -19.88
C ALA A 67 11.41 8.47 -20.06
N PHE A 68 10.70 7.50 -19.51
CA PHE A 68 11.07 6.08 -19.52
C PHE A 68 9.87 5.12 -19.73
N GLU A 69 8.95 5.52 -20.57
CA GLU A 69 7.73 4.75 -20.84
C GLU A 69 8.02 3.31 -21.31
N ASN A 70 7.20 2.37 -20.85
CA ASN A 70 7.27 0.95 -21.19
C ASN A 70 8.61 0.26 -20.87
N SER A 71 9.32 0.69 -19.85
CA SER A 71 10.45 -0.05 -19.27
C SER A 71 9.96 -1.10 -18.26
N VAL A 72 10.87 -1.95 -17.81
CA VAL A 72 10.64 -2.95 -16.76
C VAL A 72 11.37 -2.53 -15.47
N LEU A 73 11.30 -1.26 -15.14
CA LEU A 73 12.02 -0.67 -14.02
C LEU A 73 11.72 -1.38 -12.70
N GLU A 74 12.77 -1.64 -11.96
CA GLU A 74 12.75 -2.16 -10.59
C GLU A 74 13.17 -1.09 -9.57
N SER A 75 14.08 -0.20 -9.97
CA SER A 75 14.56 0.88 -9.11
C SER A 75 14.81 2.16 -9.90
N VAL A 76 14.38 3.29 -9.33
CA VAL A 76 14.60 4.63 -9.87
C VAL A 76 15.15 5.52 -8.78
N ASP A 77 16.30 6.16 -9.03
CA ASP A 77 16.82 7.26 -8.23
C ASP A 77 17.10 8.47 -9.13
N LEU A 78 16.26 9.48 -9.00
CA LEU A 78 16.36 10.78 -9.68
C LEU A 78 16.34 11.93 -8.66
N SER A 79 16.78 11.64 -7.44
CA SER A 79 16.86 12.65 -6.37
C SER A 79 17.84 13.78 -6.72
N ASN A 80 17.69 14.92 -6.04
CA ASN A 80 18.57 16.09 -6.23
C ASN A 80 18.63 16.55 -7.70
N ASN A 81 17.47 16.84 -8.27
CA ASN A 81 17.30 17.38 -9.61
C ASN A 81 16.33 18.59 -9.58
N GLN A 82 15.85 19.01 -10.72
CA GLN A 82 14.84 20.07 -10.88
C GLN A 82 13.56 19.52 -11.53
N LEU A 83 13.23 18.26 -11.25
CA LEU A 83 12.08 17.58 -11.87
C LEU A 83 10.80 18.32 -11.51
N THR A 84 10.05 18.71 -12.53
CA THR A 84 8.69 19.24 -12.41
C THR A 84 7.64 18.18 -12.70
N ARG A 85 8.01 17.07 -13.34
CA ARG A 85 7.14 15.94 -13.69
C ARG A 85 7.80 14.62 -13.36
N PHE A 86 6.99 13.69 -12.83
CA PHE A 86 7.40 12.30 -12.63
C PHE A 86 6.18 11.39 -12.73
N GLN A 87 6.25 10.38 -13.57
CA GLN A 87 5.20 9.38 -13.75
C GLN A 87 5.81 7.98 -13.79
N CYS A 88 5.36 7.10 -12.91
CA CYS A 88 5.83 5.72 -12.84
C CYS A 88 4.72 4.67 -12.97
N SER A 89 3.51 5.07 -13.32
CA SER A 89 2.32 4.20 -13.41
C SER A 89 2.41 3.10 -14.49
N TYR A 90 3.43 3.12 -15.35
CA TYR A 90 3.65 2.11 -16.39
C TYR A 90 4.44 0.88 -15.91
N ASN A 91 4.99 0.90 -14.68
CA ASN A 91 5.87 -0.13 -14.15
C ASN A 91 5.24 -0.89 -12.98
N THR A 92 3.94 -1.07 -13.01
CA THR A 92 3.12 -1.51 -11.89
C THR A 92 3.45 -2.88 -11.30
N SER A 93 4.11 -3.74 -12.08
CA SER A 93 4.44 -5.12 -11.66
C SER A 93 5.91 -5.34 -11.30
N THR A 94 6.79 -4.36 -11.50
CA THR A 94 8.24 -4.56 -11.33
C THR A 94 8.90 -3.54 -10.41
N LEU A 95 8.34 -2.33 -10.30
CA LEU A 95 8.95 -1.21 -9.60
C LEU A 95 8.88 -1.39 -8.07
N LYS A 96 10.04 -1.53 -7.44
CA LYS A 96 10.21 -1.76 -5.99
C LYS A 96 10.64 -0.54 -5.23
N SER A 97 11.46 0.31 -5.84
CA SER A 97 12.02 1.48 -5.18
C SER A 97 11.98 2.71 -6.06
N VAL A 98 11.50 3.83 -5.51
CA VAL A 98 11.47 5.15 -6.15
C VAL A 98 12.02 6.19 -5.20
N ASN A 99 13.05 6.90 -5.63
CA ASN A 99 13.59 8.07 -4.96
C ASN A 99 13.58 9.27 -5.91
N VAL A 100 12.72 10.25 -5.63
CA VAL A 100 12.61 11.53 -6.35
C VAL A 100 12.67 12.69 -5.37
N ALA A 101 13.37 12.49 -4.26
CA ALA A 101 13.56 13.52 -3.24
C ALA A 101 14.34 14.73 -3.78
N ASN A 102 14.14 15.90 -3.15
CA ASN A 102 14.83 17.14 -3.51
C ASN A 102 14.64 17.49 -4.98
N ASN A 103 13.39 17.70 -5.38
CA ASN A 103 12.97 18.10 -6.71
C ASN A 103 11.92 19.23 -6.64
N LEU A 104 11.29 19.57 -7.74
CA LEU A 104 10.28 20.63 -7.86
C LEU A 104 8.88 20.07 -8.19
N LEU A 105 8.61 18.81 -7.79
CA LEU A 105 7.35 18.13 -8.10
C LEU A 105 6.17 18.82 -7.39
N SER A 106 5.05 18.98 -8.11
CA SER A 106 3.80 19.50 -7.58
C SER A 106 2.61 18.83 -8.27
N GLU A 107 1.40 18.96 -7.71
CA GLU A 107 0.19 18.34 -8.27
C GLU A 107 -0.14 18.84 -9.67
N SER A 108 0.17 20.10 -9.95
CA SER A 108 -0.15 20.74 -11.24
C SER A 108 0.72 20.23 -12.39
N SER A 109 1.80 19.53 -12.12
CA SER A 109 2.84 19.19 -13.09
C SER A 109 2.87 17.72 -13.51
N GLY A 110 1.89 16.90 -13.08
CA GLY A 110 1.78 15.50 -13.52
C GLY A 110 2.63 14.54 -12.69
N PHE A 111 2.60 14.70 -11.36
CA PHE A 111 3.10 13.69 -10.44
C PHE A 111 2.11 12.53 -10.32
N SER A 112 2.55 11.33 -10.63
CA SER A 112 1.76 10.11 -10.43
C SER A 112 2.67 8.90 -10.25
N CYS A 113 2.43 8.16 -9.18
CA CYS A 113 3.08 6.88 -8.90
C CYS A 113 2.07 5.90 -8.29
N SER A 114 0.87 5.82 -8.89
CA SER A 114 -0.19 4.91 -8.48
C SER A 114 -0.05 3.52 -9.11
N ASP A 115 -0.79 2.55 -8.55
CA ASP A 115 -0.92 1.18 -9.07
C ASP A 115 0.39 0.38 -9.15
N ASN A 116 1.36 0.69 -8.29
CA ASN A 116 2.62 -0.06 -8.19
C ASN A 116 2.50 -1.15 -7.10
N ALA A 117 1.95 -2.29 -7.48
CA ALA A 117 1.58 -3.37 -6.56
C ALA A 117 2.75 -3.98 -5.78
N VAL A 118 3.99 -3.82 -6.25
CA VAL A 118 5.20 -4.38 -5.63
C VAL A 118 6.16 -3.32 -5.06
N LEU A 119 5.73 -2.05 -5.04
CA LEU A 119 6.53 -0.95 -4.51
C LEU A 119 6.71 -1.11 -2.99
N THR A 120 7.96 -1.14 -2.52
CA THR A 120 8.32 -1.26 -1.11
C THR A 120 8.88 0.03 -0.53
N ASP A 121 9.56 0.83 -1.35
CA ASP A 121 10.28 2.02 -0.91
C ASP A 121 9.92 3.23 -1.77
N TRP A 122 9.39 4.27 -1.16
CA TRP A 122 9.03 5.49 -1.86
C TRP A 122 9.49 6.73 -1.11
N ASN A 123 10.39 7.48 -1.73
CA ASN A 123 10.89 8.74 -1.22
C ASN A 123 10.56 9.89 -2.19
N VAL A 124 9.67 10.78 -1.76
CA VAL A 124 9.28 12.01 -2.46
C VAL A 124 9.56 13.26 -1.62
N SER A 125 10.42 13.14 -0.62
CA SER A 125 10.71 14.23 0.32
C SER A 125 11.28 15.47 -0.38
N ASN A 126 11.10 16.61 0.28
CA ASN A 126 11.63 17.91 -0.19
C ASN A 126 11.19 18.23 -1.64
N ASN A 127 9.89 18.22 -1.85
CA ASN A 127 9.24 18.66 -3.08
C ASN A 127 8.18 19.74 -2.75
N ASN A 128 7.30 20.04 -3.68
CA ASN A 128 6.26 21.06 -3.50
C ASN A 128 4.85 20.47 -3.57
N LEU A 129 4.66 19.25 -3.00
CA LEU A 129 3.42 18.51 -3.01
C LEU A 129 2.51 18.95 -1.86
N LYS A 130 1.27 19.32 -2.15
CA LYS A 130 0.22 19.59 -1.15
C LYS A 130 -0.63 18.37 -0.84
N TYR A 131 -0.72 17.45 -1.78
CA TYR A 131 -1.46 16.20 -1.69
C TYR A 131 -0.63 15.06 -2.25
N VAL A 132 -0.64 13.93 -1.61
CA VAL A 132 -0.09 12.69 -2.13
C VAL A 132 -1.08 11.57 -1.85
N TYR A 133 -1.46 10.86 -2.90
CA TYR A 133 -2.41 9.76 -2.81
C TYR A 133 -1.68 8.44 -3.06
N LEU A 134 -1.79 7.52 -2.11
CA LEU A 134 -1.33 6.15 -2.26
C LEU A 134 -2.45 5.34 -2.91
N HIS A 135 -2.39 5.10 -4.20
CA HIS A 135 -3.31 4.20 -4.89
C HIS A 135 -2.65 2.85 -5.16
N SER A 136 -3.25 1.77 -4.65
CA SER A 136 -2.85 0.39 -4.98
C SER A 136 -1.34 0.11 -4.80
N THR A 137 -0.78 0.48 -3.64
CA THR A 137 0.60 0.18 -3.23
C THR A 137 0.62 -0.69 -1.97
N PRO A 138 0.04 -1.91 -2.00
CA PRO A 138 -0.17 -2.72 -0.80
C PRO A 138 1.11 -3.19 -0.12
N MET A 139 2.23 -3.21 -0.84
CA MET A 139 3.54 -3.69 -0.36
C MET A 139 4.43 -2.56 0.16
N LEU A 140 3.95 -1.30 0.18
CA LEU A 140 4.77 -0.17 0.59
C LEU A 140 5.15 -0.29 2.08
N GLU A 141 6.45 -0.41 2.33
CA GLU A 141 7.03 -0.56 3.67
C GLU A 141 7.64 0.74 4.18
N ASN A 142 8.32 1.48 3.31
CA ASN A 142 9.05 2.68 3.66
C ASN A 142 8.54 3.87 2.85
N TYR A 143 8.00 4.87 3.52
CA TYR A 143 7.45 6.05 2.88
C TYR A 143 8.01 7.33 3.47
N ASN A 144 8.64 8.14 2.64
CA ASN A 144 9.15 9.46 3.03
C ASN A 144 8.50 10.55 2.19
N VAL A 145 7.69 11.39 2.84
CA VAL A 145 7.01 12.56 2.26
C VAL A 145 7.44 13.88 2.93
N SER A 146 8.47 13.82 3.76
CA SER A 146 8.93 14.96 4.56
C SER A 146 9.30 16.17 3.73
N GLY A 147 9.27 17.36 4.33
CA GLY A 147 9.66 18.60 3.66
C GLY A 147 8.77 19.01 2.49
N ASN A 148 7.53 18.50 2.43
CA ASN A 148 6.51 18.94 1.47
C ASN A 148 5.45 19.79 2.18
N PRO A 149 4.82 20.77 1.51
CA PRO A 149 3.71 21.55 2.09
C PRO A 149 2.39 20.75 2.12
N LEU A 150 2.45 19.46 2.51
CA LEU A 150 1.31 18.58 2.56
C LEU A 150 0.26 19.08 3.55
N VAL A 151 -0.97 19.24 3.08
CA VAL A 151 -2.13 19.59 3.92
C VAL A 151 -2.99 18.38 4.25
N GLU A 152 -2.87 17.31 3.47
CA GLU A 152 -3.56 16.03 3.65
C GLU A 152 -2.65 14.87 3.22
N LEU A 153 -2.73 13.77 3.96
CA LEU A 153 -2.04 12.52 3.66
C LEU A 153 -2.96 11.35 3.99
N THR A 154 -3.34 10.59 2.98
CA THR A 154 -4.14 9.38 3.13
C THR A 154 -3.22 8.16 3.05
N LEU A 155 -3.21 7.33 4.10
CA LEU A 155 -2.27 6.22 4.27
C LEU A 155 -2.92 4.84 4.12
N PHE A 156 -4.25 4.74 4.14
CA PHE A 156 -4.97 3.48 4.11
C PHE A 156 -6.34 3.62 3.43
N GLY A 157 -6.91 2.49 3.07
CA GLY A 157 -8.16 2.36 2.34
C GLY A 157 -8.14 1.07 1.52
N ALA A 158 -9.12 0.77 0.71
CA ALA A 158 -9.16 -0.43 -0.11
C ALA A 158 -7.90 -0.57 -0.99
N GLY A 159 -7.00 -1.50 -0.63
CA GLY A 159 -5.74 -1.78 -1.34
C GLY A 159 -4.54 -0.90 -0.97
N TYR A 160 -4.58 -0.21 0.18
CA TYR A 160 -3.51 0.72 0.58
C TYR A 160 -2.75 0.25 1.82
N GLY A 161 -1.46 0.59 1.87
CA GLY A 161 -0.64 0.89 3.04
C GLY A 161 -0.59 -0.10 4.22
N THR A 162 -1.15 -1.29 4.10
CA THR A 162 -1.18 -2.27 5.21
C THR A 162 0.19 -2.80 5.60
N ALA A 163 1.17 -2.73 4.69
CA ALA A 163 2.54 -3.16 4.92
C ALA A 163 3.45 -2.06 5.46
N LEU A 164 2.94 -0.82 5.64
CA LEU A 164 3.75 0.34 6.00
C LEU A 164 4.41 0.15 7.37
N LYS A 165 5.75 0.18 7.39
CA LYS A 165 6.59 0.03 8.59
C LYS A 165 7.18 1.36 9.04
N THR A 166 7.59 2.21 8.09
CA THR A 166 8.19 3.50 8.40
C THR A 166 7.52 4.61 7.61
N LEU A 167 7.16 5.69 8.29
CA LEU A 167 6.65 6.92 7.71
C LEU A 167 7.44 8.12 8.21
N ASP A 168 8.04 8.86 7.30
CA ASP A 168 8.55 10.20 7.58
C ASP A 168 7.66 11.24 6.88
N ALA A 169 6.86 11.95 7.66
CA ALA A 169 6.03 13.07 7.25
C ALA A 169 6.44 14.36 7.98
N SER A 170 7.70 14.44 8.41
CA SER A 170 8.23 15.61 9.11
C SER A 170 8.25 16.85 8.21
N ASN A 171 8.20 18.02 8.84
CA ASN A 171 8.24 19.32 8.14
C ASN A 171 7.14 19.45 7.06
N THR A 172 5.93 19.00 7.37
CA THR A 172 4.74 19.14 6.52
C THR A 172 3.74 20.13 7.13
N ALA A 173 2.70 20.49 6.37
CA ALA A 173 1.62 21.37 6.80
C ALA A 173 0.35 20.60 7.23
N LEU A 174 0.49 19.33 7.59
CA LEU A 174 -0.62 18.51 8.09
C LEU A 174 -1.22 19.12 9.36
N SER A 175 -2.54 19.13 9.45
CA SER A 175 -3.26 19.54 10.67
C SER A 175 -3.70 18.33 11.51
N SER A 176 -3.88 17.20 10.87
CA SER A 176 -4.15 15.89 11.48
C SER A 176 -3.54 14.79 10.62
N LEU A 177 -3.31 13.63 11.22
CA LEU A 177 -2.83 12.43 10.54
C LEU A 177 -3.56 11.22 11.10
N ASP A 178 -4.09 10.39 10.21
CA ASP A 178 -4.71 9.12 10.60
C ASP A 178 -3.80 7.96 10.22
N ILE A 179 -3.35 7.22 11.23
CA ILE A 179 -2.51 6.02 11.10
C ILE A 179 -3.24 4.74 11.54
N SER A 180 -4.53 4.85 11.88
CA SER A 180 -5.29 3.74 12.50
C SER A 180 -5.37 2.47 11.65
N GLY A 181 -5.23 2.59 10.34
CA GLY A 181 -5.19 1.45 9.42
C GLY A 181 -3.81 0.86 9.15
N ASN A 182 -2.74 1.44 9.71
CA ASN A 182 -1.35 1.04 9.42
C ASN A 182 -0.82 0.08 10.48
N MET A 183 -1.41 -1.11 10.56
CA MET A 183 -1.15 -2.10 11.62
C MET A 183 0.29 -2.61 11.70
N SER A 184 1.08 -2.43 10.64
CA SER A 184 2.49 -2.83 10.59
C SER A 184 3.46 -1.70 10.97
N LEU A 185 2.96 -0.51 11.32
CA LEU A 185 3.78 0.67 11.55
C LEU A 185 4.69 0.48 12.77
N GLN A 186 5.98 0.76 12.59
CA GLN A 186 7.03 0.64 13.60
C GLN A 186 7.69 1.98 13.92
N SER A 187 7.69 2.90 12.95
CA SER A 187 8.31 4.21 13.11
C SER A 187 7.52 5.29 12.39
N LEU A 188 7.26 6.38 13.08
CA LEU A 188 6.59 7.58 12.60
C LEU A 188 7.39 8.82 12.99
N ASN A 189 7.80 9.62 12.01
CA ASN A 189 8.39 10.93 12.25
C ASN A 189 7.46 12.03 11.70
N VAL A 190 6.99 12.91 12.58
CA VAL A 190 6.19 14.10 12.27
C VAL A 190 6.75 15.36 12.95
N MET A 191 8.04 15.38 13.24
CA MET A 191 8.71 16.56 13.79
C MET A 191 8.64 17.72 12.80
N GLY A 192 8.56 18.95 13.32
CA GLY A 192 8.50 20.17 12.49
C GLY A 192 7.13 20.39 11.81
N CYS A 193 6.11 19.60 12.11
CA CYS A 193 4.74 19.81 11.62
C CYS A 193 4.02 20.84 12.51
N ALA A 194 4.23 22.11 12.26
CA ALA A 194 3.76 23.20 13.14
C ALA A 194 2.21 23.25 13.31
N THR A 195 1.46 22.68 12.38
CA THR A 195 0.00 22.66 12.38
C THR A 195 -0.60 21.34 12.85
N LEU A 196 0.22 20.29 13.05
CA LEU A 196 -0.25 18.97 13.44
C LEU A 196 -0.61 18.93 14.92
N THR A 197 -1.91 18.93 15.20
CA THR A 197 -2.41 18.87 16.57
C THR A 197 -2.84 17.48 17.00
N LYS A 198 -3.19 16.60 16.04
CA LYS A 198 -3.77 15.28 16.32
C LYS A 198 -3.23 14.19 15.41
N ILE A 199 -2.95 13.04 16.01
CA ILE A 199 -2.70 11.77 15.34
C ILE A 199 -3.78 10.79 15.79
N PHE A 200 -4.57 10.28 14.85
CA PHE A 200 -5.55 9.24 15.11
C PHE A 200 -4.88 7.87 14.96
N ALA A 201 -4.67 7.19 16.05
CA ALA A 201 -4.00 5.89 16.07
C ALA A 201 -4.98 4.71 16.13
N GLY A 202 -6.27 4.99 16.37
CA GLY A 202 -7.27 3.94 16.51
C GLY A 202 -6.86 2.96 17.60
N THR A 203 -6.78 1.68 17.24
CA THR A 203 -6.42 0.59 18.17
C THR A 203 -4.95 0.20 18.10
N LEU A 204 -4.10 0.97 17.43
CA LEU A 204 -2.67 0.68 17.39
C LEU A 204 -2.06 0.69 18.80
N ASP A 205 -1.15 -0.22 19.06
CA ASP A 205 -0.28 -0.18 20.23
C ASP A 205 0.79 0.90 20.02
N VAL A 206 0.48 2.11 20.42
CA VAL A 206 1.37 3.28 20.22
C VAL A 206 2.66 3.21 21.01
N GLU A 207 2.72 2.40 22.08
CA GLU A 207 3.94 2.17 22.86
C GLU A 207 4.94 1.30 22.10
N ALA A 208 4.45 0.47 21.16
CA ALA A 208 5.30 -0.34 20.28
C ALA A 208 5.82 0.43 19.05
N ILE A 209 5.34 1.65 18.81
CA ILE A 209 5.73 2.47 17.67
C ILE A 209 6.70 3.57 18.12
N ASN A 210 7.84 3.68 17.47
CA ASN A 210 8.73 4.82 17.67
C ASN A 210 8.11 6.07 17.01
N ILE A 211 7.51 6.97 17.83
CA ILE A 211 6.84 8.18 17.33
C ILE A 211 7.64 9.43 17.72
N GLU A 212 8.20 10.10 16.70
CA GLU A 212 8.84 11.41 16.82
C GLU A 212 7.83 12.50 16.46
N LYS A 213 7.41 13.30 17.44
CA LYS A 213 6.38 14.35 17.29
C LYS A 213 6.64 15.53 18.21
N GLU A 214 6.00 16.66 17.92
CA GLU A 214 6.00 17.81 18.80
C GLU A 214 5.21 17.53 20.11
N SER A 215 5.58 18.21 21.17
CA SER A 215 4.97 17.99 22.50
C SER A 215 3.47 18.35 22.55
N TYR A 216 3.02 19.28 21.70
CA TYR A 216 1.61 19.68 21.61
C TYR A 216 0.75 18.75 20.76
N THR A 217 1.35 17.83 19.99
CA THR A 217 0.61 16.87 19.18
C THR A 217 0.03 15.76 20.05
N ILE A 218 -1.27 15.61 20.03
CA ILE A 218 -2.00 14.59 20.81
C ILE A 218 -2.18 13.33 19.97
N ILE A 219 -1.95 12.16 20.57
CA ILE A 219 -2.29 10.88 19.97
C ILE A 219 -3.64 10.43 20.53
N GLU A 220 -4.62 10.25 19.65
CA GLU A 220 -5.94 9.74 20.01
C GLU A 220 -5.99 8.24 19.72
N THR A 221 -6.24 7.43 20.75
CA THR A 221 -6.40 5.98 20.67
C THR A 221 -7.83 5.57 20.96
N SER A 222 -8.24 4.43 20.44
CA SER A 222 -9.48 3.76 20.79
C SER A 222 -9.20 2.30 21.17
N THR A 223 -10.12 1.68 21.90
CA THR A 223 -10.02 0.26 22.18
C THR A 223 -10.49 -0.54 20.94
N ILE A 224 -10.01 -1.77 20.79
CA ILE A 224 -10.52 -2.67 19.72
C ILE A 224 -12.03 -2.85 19.86
N VAL A 225 -12.52 -2.95 21.10
CA VAL A 225 -13.95 -3.06 21.43
C VAL A 225 -14.77 -1.92 20.84
N ASP A 226 -14.27 -0.67 21.00
CA ASP A 226 -14.97 0.52 20.50
C ASP A 226 -14.94 0.62 18.97
N ALA A 227 -13.92 0.06 18.35
CA ALA A 227 -13.73 0.06 16.90
C ALA A 227 -14.65 -0.93 16.19
N ILE A 228 -14.96 -2.08 16.82
CA ILE A 228 -15.89 -3.08 16.28
C ILE A 228 -17.32 -2.58 16.45
N LYS A 229 -17.96 -2.14 15.37
CA LYS A 229 -19.28 -1.50 15.40
C LYS A 229 -20.44 -2.49 15.46
N ASP A 230 -20.27 -3.70 14.93
CA ASP A 230 -21.27 -4.76 15.04
C ASP A 230 -21.26 -5.36 16.45
N ASN A 231 -22.37 -5.23 17.17
CA ASN A 231 -22.45 -5.64 18.57
C ASN A 231 -22.34 -7.18 18.71
N ALA A 232 -22.97 -7.94 17.81
CA ALA A 232 -22.93 -9.41 17.87
C ALA A 232 -21.52 -9.93 17.56
N PHE A 233 -20.85 -9.32 16.58
CA PHE A 233 -19.45 -9.66 16.28
C PHE A 233 -18.52 -9.30 17.45
N ARG A 234 -18.69 -8.13 18.02
CA ARG A 234 -17.93 -7.70 19.21
C ARG A 234 -18.13 -8.64 20.40
N GLU A 235 -19.37 -8.98 20.74
CA GLU A 235 -19.69 -9.90 21.84
C GLU A 235 -19.10 -11.29 21.59
N PHE A 236 -19.27 -11.81 20.39
CA PHE A 236 -18.65 -13.09 19.99
C PHE A 236 -17.13 -13.08 20.19
N LEU A 237 -16.44 -12.02 19.77
CA LEU A 237 -14.99 -11.91 19.89
C LEU A 237 -14.55 -11.80 21.37
N ILE A 238 -15.28 -11.02 22.18
CA ILE A 238 -14.99 -10.90 23.61
C ILE A 238 -15.17 -12.24 24.32
N GLU A 239 -16.27 -12.95 24.06
CA GLU A 239 -16.57 -14.24 24.70
C GLU A 239 -15.59 -15.34 24.28
N THR A 240 -15.16 -15.34 23.03
CA THR A 240 -14.34 -16.43 22.46
C THR A 240 -12.84 -16.20 22.68
N TYR A 241 -12.37 -14.98 22.54
CA TYR A 241 -10.94 -14.65 22.50
C TYR A 241 -10.52 -13.60 23.52
N GLY A 242 -11.48 -12.89 24.13
CA GLY A 242 -11.19 -11.76 24.99
C GLY A 242 -10.68 -12.12 26.37
N SER A 243 -10.07 -11.15 27.01
CA SER A 243 -9.66 -11.19 28.41
C SER A 243 -10.26 -10.04 29.18
N ASN A 244 -10.61 -10.27 30.46
CA ASN A 244 -11.15 -9.23 31.37
C ASN A 244 -12.38 -8.46 30.83
N GLY A 245 -13.20 -9.09 29.99
CA GLY A 245 -14.42 -8.49 29.42
C GLY A 245 -14.18 -7.55 28.23
N GLY A 246 -13.03 -7.64 27.60
CA GLY A 246 -12.68 -6.89 26.39
C GLY A 246 -11.77 -7.67 25.47
N ILE A 247 -11.34 -7.05 24.37
CA ILE A 247 -10.31 -7.54 23.46
C ILE A 247 -9.12 -6.59 23.53
N THR A 248 -7.97 -7.09 23.93
CA THR A 248 -6.70 -6.38 23.90
C THR A 248 -5.96 -6.64 22.59
N HIS A 249 -4.90 -5.86 22.31
CA HIS A 249 -4.02 -6.15 21.17
C HIS A 249 -3.38 -7.54 21.30
N GLU A 250 -2.98 -7.93 22.50
CA GLU A 250 -2.39 -9.24 22.78
C GLU A 250 -3.39 -10.38 22.53
N ASP A 251 -4.66 -10.18 22.89
CA ASP A 251 -5.73 -11.16 22.59
C ASP A 251 -5.92 -11.29 21.07
N ALA A 252 -6.04 -10.20 20.35
CA ALA A 252 -6.22 -10.18 18.90
C ALA A 252 -5.02 -10.80 18.17
N ASP A 253 -3.79 -10.57 18.62
CA ASP A 253 -2.57 -11.10 18.02
C ASP A 253 -2.39 -12.61 18.24
N ARG A 254 -3.07 -13.20 19.21
CA ARG A 254 -3.08 -14.67 19.42
C ARG A 254 -4.03 -15.41 18.48
N VAL A 255 -4.97 -14.72 17.85
CA VAL A 255 -5.96 -15.35 16.98
C VAL A 255 -5.37 -15.59 15.60
N THR A 256 -5.18 -16.86 15.27
CA THR A 256 -4.73 -17.31 13.94
C THR A 256 -5.84 -17.88 13.09
N ASP A 257 -6.92 -18.33 13.75
CA ASP A 257 -8.05 -19.01 13.12
C ASP A 257 -9.35 -18.43 13.68
N LEU A 258 -10.23 -17.96 12.80
CA LEU A 258 -11.52 -17.39 13.15
C LEU A 258 -12.63 -18.21 12.47
N GLU A 259 -13.50 -18.81 13.26
CA GLU A 259 -14.65 -19.56 12.79
C GLU A 259 -15.96 -18.96 13.33
N LEU A 260 -16.76 -18.40 12.43
CA LEU A 260 -18.09 -17.87 12.70
C LEU A 260 -19.12 -18.82 12.07
N ILE A 261 -19.91 -19.46 12.90
CA ILE A 261 -20.99 -20.36 12.45
C ILE A 261 -22.33 -19.92 13.02
N ALA A 262 -23.43 -20.40 12.44
CA ALA A 262 -24.77 -20.02 12.89
C ALA A 262 -25.00 -20.27 14.38
N ASP A 263 -24.37 -21.28 14.98
CA ASP A 263 -24.54 -21.65 16.38
C ASP A 263 -23.90 -20.63 17.36
N ASN A 264 -22.89 -19.88 16.92
CA ASN A 264 -22.12 -18.95 17.78
C ASN A 264 -22.16 -17.50 17.33
N ALA A 265 -22.60 -17.20 16.11
CA ALA A 265 -22.51 -15.88 15.51
C ALA A 265 -23.69 -15.50 14.60
N ALA A 266 -24.88 -16.09 14.80
CA ALA A 266 -26.04 -15.94 13.91
C ALA A 266 -26.47 -14.49 13.66
N GLU A 267 -26.31 -13.61 14.65
CA GLU A 267 -26.75 -12.21 14.59
C GLU A 267 -25.70 -11.24 14.01
N VAL A 268 -24.52 -11.76 13.64
CA VAL A 268 -23.43 -10.94 13.05
C VAL A 268 -23.84 -10.46 11.67
N LYS A 269 -23.77 -9.14 11.45
CA LYS A 269 -24.12 -8.47 10.20
C LYS A 269 -22.90 -7.92 9.47
N SER A 270 -21.84 -7.61 10.20
CA SER A 270 -20.62 -7.06 9.62
C SER A 270 -19.38 -7.63 10.31
N LEU A 271 -18.35 -7.91 9.52
CA LEU A 271 -17.03 -8.32 10.02
C LEU A 271 -16.05 -7.14 10.14
N ALA A 272 -16.52 -5.90 10.03
CA ALA A 272 -15.68 -4.72 10.26
C ALA A 272 -15.08 -4.77 11.67
N GLY A 273 -13.76 -4.66 11.75
CA GLY A 273 -12.97 -4.91 12.96
C GLY A 273 -12.12 -6.18 12.88
N ILE A 274 -12.35 -7.06 11.86
CA ILE A 274 -11.51 -8.24 11.64
C ILE A 274 -10.06 -7.85 11.28
N GLU A 275 -9.85 -6.66 10.73
CA GLU A 275 -8.54 -6.09 10.38
C GLU A 275 -7.60 -5.93 11.57
N TYR A 276 -8.13 -5.90 12.80
CA TYR A 276 -7.32 -5.82 14.02
C TYR A 276 -6.67 -7.14 14.41
N PHE A 277 -7.07 -8.25 13.78
CA PHE A 277 -6.54 -9.60 14.02
C PHE A 277 -5.40 -9.88 13.05
N ARG A 278 -4.26 -9.21 13.26
CA ARG A 278 -3.10 -9.16 12.32
C ARG A 278 -2.47 -10.50 11.99
N ASN A 279 -2.59 -11.48 12.89
CA ASN A 279 -2.03 -12.81 12.72
C ASN A 279 -3.02 -13.83 12.17
N LEU A 280 -4.22 -13.38 11.78
CA LEU A 280 -5.26 -14.25 11.24
C LEU A 280 -4.80 -14.92 9.93
N LYS A 281 -4.86 -16.26 9.90
CA LYS A 281 -4.47 -17.09 8.76
C LYS A 281 -5.66 -17.74 8.10
N THR A 282 -6.64 -18.15 8.89
CA THR A 282 -7.84 -18.80 8.37
C THR A 282 -9.10 -18.07 8.83
N LEU A 283 -10.01 -17.84 7.89
CA LEU A 283 -11.33 -17.31 8.15
C LEU A 283 -12.36 -18.29 7.60
N LYS A 284 -13.24 -18.79 8.48
CA LYS A 284 -14.39 -19.58 8.10
C LYS A 284 -15.67 -18.92 8.56
N VAL A 285 -16.60 -18.72 7.64
CA VAL A 285 -17.92 -18.13 7.87
C VAL A 285 -18.99 -19.06 7.31
N SER A 286 -19.91 -19.54 8.16
CA SER A 286 -20.94 -20.48 7.71
C SER A 286 -22.29 -20.23 8.39
N GLY A 287 -23.34 -20.15 7.59
CA GLY A 287 -24.71 -20.09 8.07
C GLY A 287 -25.15 -18.73 8.63
N LEU A 288 -24.37 -17.66 8.43
CA LEU A 288 -24.70 -16.31 8.87
C LEU A 288 -25.68 -15.66 7.90
N GLU A 289 -26.98 -15.75 8.19
CA GLU A 289 -28.03 -15.24 7.30
C GLU A 289 -28.12 -13.71 7.27
N SER A 290 -27.65 -13.04 8.33
CA SER A 290 -27.71 -11.59 8.50
C SER A 290 -26.46 -10.87 8.02
N LEU A 291 -25.40 -11.59 7.64
CA LEU A 291 -24.14 -10.99 7.18
C LEU A 291 -24.36 -10.32 5.81
N ASP A 292 -24.11 -9.01 5.73
CA ASP A 292 -24.38 -8.19 4.55
C ASP A 292 -23.13 -7.51 3.94
N ASP A 293 -22.01 -7.50 4.67
CA ASP A 293 -20.76 -6.88 4.21
C ASP A 293 -19.53 -7.66 4.67
N THR A 294 -18.61 -7.91 3.73
CA THR A 294 -17.27 -8.47 4.04
C THR A 294 -16.21 -7.83 3.18
N ASN A 295 -15.48 -6.91 3.78
CA ASN A 295 -14.20 -6.42 3.24
C ASN A 295 -13.07 -7.05 4.07
N LEU A 296 -12.35 -8.00 3.46
CA LEU A 296 -11.27 -8.77 4.11
C LEU A 296 -9.87 -8.28 3.71
N ALA A 297 -9.77 -7.33 2.80
CA ALA A 297 -8.49 -6.86 2.26
C ALA A 297 -7.71 -6.00 3.27
N VAL A 298 -8.40 -5.23 4.10
CA VAL A 298 -7.76 -4.29 5.01
C VAL A 298 -7.22 -5.02 6.25
N GLY A 299 -5.92 -4.89 6.50
CA GLY A 299 -5.25 -5.40 7.71
C GLY A 299 -4.92 -6.90 7.73
N ASN A 300 -5.61 -7.73 6.95
CA ASN A 300 -5.47 -9.19 6.99
C ASN A 300 -4.42 -9.75 6.03
N ILE A 301 -3.24 -9.15 5.99
CA ILE A 301 -2.15 -9.51 5.05
C ILE A 301 -1.64 -10.95 5.21
N ASN A 302 -1.83 -11.56 6.39
CA ASN A 302 -1.40 -12.91 6.70
C ASN A 302 -2.46 -13.97 6.38
N LEU A 303 -3.64 -13.57 5.93
CA LEU A 303 -4.75 -14.48 5.64
C LEU A 303 -4.40 -15.39 4.46
N THR A 304 -4.39 -16.70 4.71
CA THR A 304 -4.03 -17.73 3.73
C THR A 304 -5.23 -18.50 3.21
N SER A 305 -6.30 -18.58 4.00
CA SER A 305 -7.51 -19.33 3.65
C SER A 305 -8.77 -18.57 4.03
N VAL A 306 -9.70 -18.48 3.09
CA VAL A 306 -11.06 -17.95 3.30
C VAL A 306 -12.07 -18.99 2.84
N ASP A 307 -12.97 -19.40 3.74
CA ASP A 307 -14.08 -20.31 3.45
C ASP A 307 -15.40 -19.68 3.89
N ILE A 308 -16.26 -19.36 2.94
CA ILE A 308 -17.56 -18.74 3.16
C ILE A 308 -18.64 -19.64 2.63
N SER A 309 -19.60 -20.03 3.47
CA SER A 309 -20.68 -20.89 3.08
C SER A 309 -22.02 -20.51 3.74
N LEU A 310 -23.12 -20.81 3.07
CA LEU A 310 -24.48 -20.66 3.60
C LEU A 310 -24.81 -19.22 4.09
N VAL A 311 -24.36 -18.20 3.36
CA VAL A 311 -24.64 -16.77 3.65
C VAL A 311 -25.68 -16.24 2.69
N LYS A 312 -26.75 -15.61 3.20
CA LYS A 312 -27.88 -15.12 2.39
C LYS A 312 -27.80 -13.62 2.08
N GLY A 313 -27.28 -12.82 3.01
CA GLY A 313 -27.30 -11.36 2.93
C GLY A 313 -26.17 -10.77 2.10
N LEU A 314 -25.13 -11.53 1.82
CA LEU A 314 -23.91 -11.03 1.22
C LEU A 314 -24.11 -10.50 -0.19
N THR A 315 -23.82 -9.21 -0.40
CA THR A 315 -23.92 -8.57 -1.71
C THR A 315 -22.59 -8.55 -2.46
N ALA A 316 -21.48 -8.47 -1.74
CA ALA A 316 -20.13 -8.50 -2.28
C ALA A 316 -19.15 -9.15 -1.31
N ILE A 317 -18.07 -9.72 -1.83
CA ILE A 317 -16.91 -10.17 -1.07
C ILE A 317 -15.69 -9.49 -1.70
N ASP A 318 -14.95 -8.73 -0.91
CA ASP A 318 -13.72 -8.06 -1.33
C ASP A 318 -12.53 -8.68 -0.59
N CYS A 319 -11.69 -9.41 -1.33
CA CYS A 319 -10.44 -10.00 -0.88
C CYS A 319 -9.24 -9.42 -1.66
N ASN A 320 -9.42 -8.26 -2.27
CA ASN A 320 -8.37 -7.65 -3.08
C ASN A 320 -7.11 -7.37 -2.26
N GLY A 321 -5.95 -7.70 -2.83
CA GLY A 321 -4.67 -7.38 -2.21
C GLY A 321 -4.24 -8.29 -1.05
N LEU A 322 -4.93 -9.38 -0.78
CA LEU A 322 -4.51 -10.37 0.23
C LEU A 322 -3.27 -11.14 -0.25
N GLN A 323 -2.11 -10.66 0.14
CA GLN A 323 -0.81 -11.10 -0.38
C GLN A 323 -0.44 -12.54 -0.02
N SER A 324 -1.05 -13.09 1.03
CA SER A 324 -0.79 -14.45 1.52
C SER A 324 -1.89 -15.45 1.16
N LEU A 325 -2.99 -15.00 0.56
CA LEU A 325 -4.14 -15.86 0.26
C LEU A 325 -3.78 -16.92 -0.77
N THR A 326 -3.93 -18.20 -0.37
CA THR A 326 -3.70 -19.37 -1.22
C THR A 326 -5.00 -20.05 -1.60
N THR A 327 -6.01 -20.05 -0.70
CA THR A 327 -7.26 -20.73 -0.92
C THR A 327 -8.46 -19.82 -0.64
N PHE A 328 -9.40 -19.80 -1.58
CA PHE A 328 -10.69 -19.14 -1.43
C PHE A 328 -11.81 -20.11 -1.78
N SER A 329 -12.78 -20.25 -0.89
CA SER A 329 -13.97 -21.08 -1.08
C SER A 329 -15.22 -20.26 -0.79
N LEU A 330 -16.17 -20.30 -1.72
CA LEU A 330 -17.52 -19.77 -1.57
C LEU A 330 -18.52 -20.84 -2.01
N VAL A 331 -19.36 -21.27 -1.08
CA VAL A 331 -20.41 -22.26 -1.36
C VAL A 331 -21.76 -21.71 -0.88
N VAL A 332 -22.63 -21.37 -1.81
CA VAL A 332 -23.99 -20.90 -1.54
C VAL A 332 -24.95 -22.09 -1.72
N THR A 333 -25.17 -22.86 -0.64
CA THR A 333 -26.13 -23.99 -0.69
C THR A 333 -27.44 -23.58 -0.05
N GLY A 334 -28.56 -23.86 -0.69
CA GLY A 334 -29.90 -23.60 -0.18
C GLY A 334 -30.96 -24.36 -0.99
N ALA A 335 -32.18 -24.46 -0.45
CA ALA A 335 -33.31 -25.04 -1.17
C ALA A 335 -33.53 -24.29 -2.48
N ALA A 336 -33.75 -25.02 -3.56
CA ALA A 336 -33.89 -24.47 -4.91
C ALA A 336 -34.83 -23.24 -4.93
N GLY A 337 -34.29 -22.08 -5.27
CA GLY A 337 -35.04 -20.83 -5.50
C GLY A 337 -34.98 -19.76 -4.40
N THR A 338 -34.26 -19.94 -3.28
CA THR A 338 -34.30 -19.03 -2.12
C THR A 338 -32.98 -18.36 -1.75
N LEU A 339 -31.84 -18.77 -2.27
CA LEU A 339 -30.55 -18.17 -1.96
C LEU A 339 -29.96 -17.45 -3.17
N VAL A 340 -29.65 -16.18 -3.00
CA VAL A 340 -28.90 -15.37 -3.96
C VAL A 340 -27.53 -15.14 -3.35
N GLY A 341 -26.50 -15.71 -3.97
CA GLY A 341 -25.10 -15.45 -3.58
C GLY A 341 -24.68 -14.00 -3.89
N PRO A 342 -23.47 -13.62 -3.44
CA PRO A 342 -22.95 -12.29 -3.70
C PRO A 342 -22.86 -12.03 -5.21
N LYS A 343 -23.20 -10.81 -5.59
CA LYS A 343 -23.15 -10.35 -6.99
C LYS A 343 -21.73 -10.10 -7.48
N ARG A 344 -20.79 -9.94 -6.53
CA ARG A 344 -19.41 -9.60 -6.80
C ARG A 344 -18.48 -10.29 -5.82
N VAL A 345 -17.45 -10.95 -6.35
CA VAL A 345 -16.32 -11.50 -5.60
C VAL A 345 -15.07 -10.93 -6.25
N GLU A 346 -14.25 -10.25 -5.48
CA GLU A 346 -13.02 -9.64 -5.94
C GLU A 346 -11.81 -10.30 -5.29
N LEU A 347 -10.87 -10.75 -6.13
CA LEU A 347 -9.63 -11.44 -5.75
C LEU A 347 -8.43 -10.82 -6.48
N ASP A 348 -8.54 -9.57 -6.91
CA ASP A 348 -7.46 -8.89 -7.61
C ASP A 348 -6.25 -8.72 -6.68
N LYS A 349 -5.06 -8.81 -7.26
CA LYS A 349 -3.79 -8.64 -6.53
C LYS A 349 -3.60 -9.64 -5.37
N CYS A 350 -4.11 -10.87 -5.54
CA CYS A 350 -3.83 -12.02 -4.66
C CYS A 350 -2.78 -12.94 -5.31
N PRO A 351 -1.48 -12.61 -5.26
CA PRO A 351 -0.45 -13.23 -6.10
C PRO A 351 -0.16 -14.69 -5.77
N LYS A 352 -0.57 -15.16 -4.57
CA LYS A 352 -0.33 -16.53 -4.11
C LYS A 352 -1.55 -17.43 -4.24
N ILE A 353 -2.63 -16.96 -4.86
CA ILE A 353 -3.85 -17.77 -4.94
C ILE A 353 -3.65 -19.01 -5.83
N GLU A 354 -3.88 -20.18 -5.27
CA GLU A 354 -3.70 -21.48 -5.90
C GLU A 354 -5.05 -22.18 -6.17
N SER A 355 -6.04 -21.93 -5.32
CA SER A 355 -7.34 -22.59 -5.41
C SER A 355 -8.48 -21.59 -5.18
N VAL A 356 -9.42 -21.57 -6.13
CA VAL A 356 -10.68 -20.83 -6.03
C VAL A 356 -11.82 -21.79 -6.27
N THR A 357 -12.71 -21.89 -5.29
CA THR A 357 -13.93 -22.69 -5.37
C THR A 357 -15.14 -21.78 -5.26
N VAL A 358 -15.99 -21.73 -6.27
CA VAL A 358 -17.27 -21.02 -6.23
C VAL A 358 -18.35 -21.99 -6.68
N LYS A 359 -19.30 -22.29 -5.80
CA LYS A 359 -20.36 -23.28 -6.06
C LYS A 359 -21.73 -22.73 -5.69
N ASP A 360 -22.72 -23.15 -6.45
CA ASP A 360 -24.15 -22.90 -6.20
C ASP A 360 -24.53 -21.41 -6.09
N CYS A 361 -23.73 -20.52 -6.68
CA CYS A 361 -24.04 -19.11 -6.86
C CYS A 361 -24.98 -18.95 -8.07
N ARG A 362 -26.15 -18.31 -7.90
CA ARG A 362 -27.15 -18.08 -8.96
C ARG A 362 -27.51 -16.61 -9.04
#